data_367aa6f0bcc668c3734c54a2221999e7
#
_entry.id   367aa6f0bcc668c3734c54a2221999e7
#
_cell.length_a   1.000
_cell.length_b   1.000
_cell.length_c   1.000
_cell.angle_alpha   90.00
_cell.angle_beta   90.00
_cell.angle_gamma   90.00
#
_symmetry.space_group_name_H-M   'P 1'
#
loop_
_entity.id
_entity.type
_entity.pdbx_description
1 polymer ?
#
loop_
_entity_poly.entity_id
_entity_poly.type
_entity_poly.pdbx_seq_one_letter_code
_entity_poly.pdbx_strand_id
1 'polypeptide(L)'
;MSPQLANSPDVPVTSKWRQFVDDHATFAESALPLRRAGKLVRVSGIVLECVGLSLPLGSTCKIASSANDSVDAEVVGFEEDRLFLMAVSDINGLRPGASVFAVDPPSHRLIPGKYHHPWRRPEDHSRQLPIGEGLLGRVVGADGLPLDRRGALVRVEQRPIRSRPINPIEREPISEPLDTGVRAINGLLSVGKGQRVGLFAGSGVGKSVLLGMMAKYTDADVIVVALIGERGREVKEFIEEILGSSGLERACVVAAPADLPPLLRMQGASYATAISEYFRDQGKSVLLIMDSLTRYAMAQREIALAIGEPPATKGYPPSVFAKLPALVERAGMGADGKGSITAFYTVLAEGDDQQDPVADSARAILDGHIVLSRKMAEAGRYPAIDIEQSISRVMTSVVSEQHQLAARTLKALVSRLQRNHDLISVGAYVSGTDPLLDQAIQLRVPIDRYLQQSMSSRIGIAESTESLISLMAGVQL
;
A
#
# COMPACT_ATOMS: atom_id res chain seq x y z
N MET A 1 6.66 -70.04 -60.34
CA MET A 1 6.79 -68.60 -60.17
C MET A 1 6.15 -68.25 -58.86
N SER A 2 6.99 -68.07 -57.79
CA SER A 2 6.53 -67.66 -56.44
C SER A 2 6.60 -66.15 -56.34
N PRO A 3 5.63 -65.48 -55.75
CA PRO A 3 5.73 -64.02 -55.53
C PRO A 3 6.63 -63.72 -54.31
N GLN A 4 7.64 -62.92 -54.57
CA GLN A 4 8.49 -62.33 -53.52
C GLN A 4 7.67 -61.38 -52.68
N LEU A 5 7.59 -61.69 -51.34
CA LEU A 5 7.15 -60.78 -50.33
C LEU A 5 8.22 -59.67 -50.14
N ALA A 6 7.86 -58.45 -50.47
CA ALA A 6 8.70 -57.30 -50.23
C ALA A 6 8.83 -57.05 -48.70
N ASN A 7 10.04 -57.17 -48.17
CA ASN A 7 10.38 -56.79 -46.81
C ASN A 7 10.23 -55.25 -46.65
N SER A 8 9.24 -54.86 -45.93
CA SER A 8 9.20 -53.47 -45.38
C SER A 8 10.27 -53.30 -44.29
N PRO A 9 11.02 -52.20 -44.26
CA PRO A 9 12.09 -52.03 -43.32
C PRO A 9 11.52 -52.01 -41.90
N ASP A 10 12.10 -52.82 -40.98
CA ASP A 10 11.80 -52.86 -39.57
C ASP A 10 12.09 -51.49 -38.96
N VAL A 11 11.04 -50.69 -38.74
CA VAL A 11 11.14 -49.45 -37.98
C VAL A 11 11.36 -49.83 -36.52
N PRO A 12 12.46 -49.33 -35.86
CA PRO A 12 12.76 -49.70 -34.49
C PRO A 12 11.57 -49.45 -33.56
N VAL A 13 11.27 -50.37 -32.66
CA VAL A 13 10.14 -50.28 -31.71
C VAL A 13 10.14 -48.95 -30.96
N THR A 14 11.33 -48.40 -30.63
CA THR A 14 11.50 -47.10 -30.01
C THR A 14 10.99 -45.93 -30.84
N SER A 15 11.02 -45.99 -32.17
CA SER A 15 10.50 -44.93 -33.04
C SER A 15 8.98 -44.98 -33.13
N LYS A 16 8.39 -46.16 -33.10
CA LYS A 16 6.93 -46.36 -33.06
C LYS A 16 6.34 -45.82 -31.76
N TRP A 17 7.02 -46.05 -30.63
CA TRP A 17 6.59 -45.48 -29.33
C TRP A 17 6.75 -43.98 -29.29
N ARG A 18 7.82 -43.41 -29.83
CA ARG A 18 7.96 -41.97 -29.95
C ARG A 18 6.85 -41.34 -30.78
N GLN A 19 6.60 -41.91 -31.96
CA GLN A 19 5.52 -41.44 -32.84
C GLN A 19 4.16 -41.53 -32.13
N PHE A 20 3.87 -42.64 -31.45
CA PHE A 20 2.64 -42.78 -30.63
C PHE A 20 2.51 -41.70 -29.55
N VAL A 21 3.59 -41.42 -28.84
CA VAL A 21 3.60 -40.38 -27.80
C VAL A 21 3.42 -38.97 -28.40
N ASP A 22 4.10 -38.67 -29.52
CA ASP A 22 3.99 -37.38 -30.22
C ASP A 22 2.58 -37.16 -30.79
N ASP A 23 1.98 -38.22 -31.41
CA ASP A 23 0.61 -38.17 -31.91
C ASP A 23 -0.41 -37.91 -30.76
N HIS A 24 -0.21 -38.56 -29.61
CA HIS A 24 -1.09 -38.36 -28.44
C HIS A 24 -0.86 -37.03 -27.76
N ALA A 25 0.36 -36.50 -27.74
CA ALA A 25 0.66 -35.15 -27.27
C ALA A 25 -0.03 -34.10 -28.15
N THR A 26 0.07 -34.27 -29.48
CA THR A 26 -0.60 -33.37 -30.44
C THR A 26 -2.13 -33.46 -30.33
N PHE A 27 -2.68 -34.67 -30.11
CA PHE A 27 -4.11 -34.84 -29.85
C PHE A 27 -4.53 -34.18 -28.55
N ALA A 28 -3.74 -34.32 -27.44
CA ALA A 28 -4.02 -33.67 -26.16
C ALA A 28 -3.94 -32.14 -26.24
N GLU A 29 -3.00 -31.61 -27.03
CA GLU A 29 -2.90 -30.16 -27.29
C GLU A 29 -4.07 -29.63 -28.13
N SER A 30 -4.63 -30.44 -29.01
CA SER A 30 -5.79 -30.10 -29.86
C SER A 30 -7.15 -30.26 -29.13
N ALA A 31 -7.18 -31.01 -28.03
CA ALA A 31 -8.39 -31.24 -27.27
C ALA A 31 -8.84 -29.96 -26.60
N LEU A 32 -10.02 -29.44 -26.94
CA LEU A 32 -10.63 -28.31 -26.23
C LEU A 32 -10.98 -28.75 -24.81
N PRO A 33 -10.37 -28.17 -23.76
CA PRO A 33 -10.68 -28.57 -22.41
C PRO A 33 -12.14 -28.23 -22.08
N LEU A 34 -12.87 -29.17 -21.48
CA LEU A 34 -14.20 -28.92 -20.95
C LEU A 34 -14.09 -27.88 -19.83
N ARG A 35 -14.63 -26.70 -20.05
CA ARG A 35 -14.69 -25.64 -19.05
C ARG A 35 -16.03 -25.65 -18.36
N ARG A 36 -16.03 -25.70 -17.03
CA ARG A 36 -17.25 -25.47 -16.25
C ARG A 36 -17.62 -23.99 -16.39
N ALA A 37 -18.87 -23.72 -16.76
CA ALA A 37 -19.41 -22.38 -16.84
C ALA A 37 -20.56 -22.24 -15.82
N GLY A 38 -20.52 -21.16 -15.05
CA GLY A 38 -21.67 -20.68 -14.30
C GLY A 38 -22.57 -19.79 -15.17
N LYS A 39 -23.71 -19.41 -14.61
CA LYS A 39 -24.65 -18.47 -15.24
C LYS A 39 -24.84 -17.26 -14.36
N LEU A 40 -24.75 -16.08 -14.94
CA LEU A 40 -25.12 -14.82 -14.32
C LEU A 40 -26.65 -14.77 -14.19
N VAL A 41 -27.16 -14.71 -12.96
CA VAL A 41 -28.62 -14.72 -12.67
C VAL A 41 -29.14 -13.37 -12.24
N ARG A 42 -28.32 -12.53 -11.63
CA ARG A 42 -28.76 -11.23 -11.14
C ARG A 42 -27.60 -10.24 -11.10
N VAL A 43 -27.93 -8.97 -11.35
CA VAL A 43 -27.06 -7.81 -11.15
C VAL A 43 -27.78 -6.86 -10.19
N SER A 44 -27.16 -6.56 -9.04
CA SER A 44 -27.71 -5.66 -8.03
C SER A 44 -26.65 -4.63 -7.62
N GLY A 45 -26.73 -3.43 -8.19
CA GLY A 45 -25.70 -2.41 -8.00
C GLY A 45 -24.33 -2.90 -8.50
N ILE A 46 -23.40 -3.03 -7.58
CA ILE A 46 -22.01 -3.47 -7.87
C ILE A 46 -21.79 -4.99 -7.71
N VAL A 47 -22.82 -5.73 -7.26
CA VAL A 47 -22.75 -7.18 -7.03
C VAL A 47 -23.44 -7.93 -8.15
N LEU A 48 -22.78 -8.96 -8.63
CA LEU A 48 -23.21 -9.88 -9.66
C LEU A 48 -23.43 -11.25 -9.04
N GLU A 49 -24.62 -11.86 -9.19
CA GLU A 49 -24.92 -13.20 -8.66
C GLU A 49 -24.75 -14.25 -9.76
N CYS A 50 -23.97 -15.28 -9.47
CA CYS A 50 -23.70 -16.41 -10.36
C CYS A 50 -24.09 -17.73 -9.71
N VAL A 51 -24.63 -18.66 -10.48
CA VAL A 51 -24.93 -20.04 -10.06
C VAL A 51 -24.22 -21.05 -10.95
N GLY A 52 -24.03 -22.28 -10.47
CA GLY A 52 -23.45 -23.38 -11.23
C GLY A 52 -21.91 -23.42 -11.22
N LEU A 53 -21.26 -22.56 -10.44
CA LEU A 53 -19.84 -22.62 -10.14
C LEU A 53 -19.63 -22.72 -8.62
N SER A 54 -18.56 -23.41 -8.22
CA SER A 54 -18.09 -23.44 -6.83
C SER A 54 -16.62 -23.00 -6.83
N LEU A 55 -16.37 -21.77 -6.36
CA LEU A 55 -15.04 -21.16 -6.35
C LEU A 55 -14.73 -20.55 -4.99
N PRO A 56 -13.48 -20.62 -4.53
CA PRO A 56 -13.03 -19.95 -3.31
C PRO A 56 -13.20 -18.43 -3.38
N LEU A 57 -13.31 -17.79 -2.21
CA LEU A 57 -13.25 -16.32 -2.09
C LEU A 57 -11.95 -15.78 -2.68
N GLY A 58 -12.06 -14.70 -3.45
CA GLY A 58 -10.93 -14.06 -4.11
C GLY A 58 -10.52 -14.68 -5.43
N SER A 59 -11.23 -15.71 -5.91
CA SER A 59 -11.02 -16.28 -7.24
C SER A 59 -11.38 -15.29 -8.33
N THR A 60 -10.56 -15.22 -9.37
CA THR A 60 -10.84 -14.40 -10.57
C THR A 60 -11.72 -15.15 -11.55
N CYS A 61 -12.71 -14.47 -12.11
CA CYS A 61 -13.64 -14.98 -13.10
C CYS A 61 -13.70 -14.07 -14.33
N LYS A 62 -14.12 -14.64 -15.46
CA LYS A 62 -14.49 -13.91 -16.68
C LYS A 62 -15.96 -14.12 -16.99
N ILE A 63 -16.68 -13.04 -17.18
CA ILE A 63 -18.11 -13.04 -17.54
C ILE A 63 -18.20 -12.67 -19.02
N ALA A 64 -18.76 -13.56 -19.85
CA ALA A 64 -18.93 -13.29 -21.27
C ALA A 64 -19.92 -12.14 -21.50
N SER A 65 -19.50 -11.07 -22.16
CA SER A 65 -20.33 -9.94 -22.55
C SER A 65 -20.85 -10.07 -23.99
N SER A 66 -19.96 -10.46 -24.90
CA SER A 66 -20.26 -10.75 -26.31
C SER A 66 -19.38 -11.91 -26.78
N ALA A 67 -19.45 -12.27 -28.07
CA ALA A 67 -18.70 -13.40 -28.61
C ALA A 67 -17.17 -13.30 -28.39
N ASN A 68 -16.61 -12.08 -28.30
CA ASN A 68 -15.18 -11.85 -28.19
C ASN A 68 -14.80 -10.93 -27.01
N ASP A 69 -15.76 -10.52 -26.16
CA ASP A 69 -15.50 -9.61 -25.05
C ASP A 69 -15.95 -10.23 -23.73
N SER A 70 -15.20 -9.96 -22.68
CA SER A 70 -15.45 -10.46 -21.33
C SER A 70 -15.15 -9.41 -20.26
N VAL A 71 -15.95 -9.44 -19.22
CA VAL A 71 -15.78 -8.61 -18.02
C VAL A 71 -15.03 -9.44 -16.97
N ASP A 72 -13.91 -8.93 -16.48
CA ASP A 72 -13.19 -9.53 -15.35
C ASP A 72 -13.94 -9.26 -14.05
N ALA A 73 -14.05 -10.29 -13.21
CA ALA A 73 -14.71 -10.21 -11.91
C ALA A 73 -13.96 -11.05 -10.86
N GLU A 74 -14.19 -10.76 -9.59
CA GLU A 74 -13.65 -11.52 -8.45
C GLU A 74 -14.78 -12.02 -7.56
N VAL A 75 -14.65 -13.22 -7.00
CA VAL A 75 -15.58 -13.78 -6.02
C VAL A 75 -15.39 -13.04 -4.69
N VAL A 76 -16.41 -12.30 -4.25
CA VAL A 76 -16.39 -11.50 -3.02
C VAL A 76 -17.21 -12.12 -1.89
N GLY A 77 -18.07 -13.09 -2.19
CA GLY A 77 -18.91 -13.81 -1.22
C GLY A 77 -19.63 -14.97 -1.86
N PHE A 78 -20.31 -15.76 -1.05
CA PHE A 78 -21.24 -16.81 -1.48
C PHE A 78 -22.34 -17.03 -0.45
N GLU A 79 -23.47 -17.49 -0.89
CA GLU A 79 -24.59 -17.91 -0.07
C GLU A 79 -25.24 -19.12 -0.74
N GLU A 80 -25.29 -20.24 -0.04
CA GLU A 80 -25.74 -21.53 -0.57
C GLU A 80 -25.02 -21.91 -1.86
N ASP A 81 -25.72 -21.98 -2.99
CA ASP A 81 -25.19 -22.30 -4.33
C ASP A 81 -24.88 -21.06 -5.19
N ARG A 82 -25.04 -19.86 -4.63
CA ARG A 82 -24.80 -18.58 -5.29
C ARG A 82 -23.46 -17.99 -4.95
N LEU A 83 -22.71 -17.61 -5.97
CA LEU A 83 -21.52 -16.82 -5.83
C LEU A 83 -21.84 -15.33 -6.03
N PHE A 84 -21.34 -14.48 -5.16
CA PHE A 84 -21.34 -13.04 -5.32
C PHE A 84 -20.02 -12.62 -5.96
N LEU A 85 -20.14 -12.02 -7.14
CA LEU A 85 -19.01 -11.53 -7.92
C LEU A 85 -19.04 -10.01 -7.94
N MET A 86 -17.87 -9.42 -8.06
CA MET A 86 -17.72 -7.98 -8.28
C MET A 86 -16.81 -7.75 -9.48
N ALA A 87 -17.30 -6.96 -10.44
CA ALA A 87 -16.55 -6.64 -11.64
C ALA A 87 -15.38 -5.68 -11.33
N VAL A 88 -14.28 -5.88 -12.04
CA VAL A 88 -13.11 -4.97 -12.03
C VAL A 88 -13.13 -3.98 -13.19
N SER A 89 -14.07 -4.14 -14.13
CA SER A 89 -14.28 -3.25 -15.29
C SER A 89 -15.75 -2.90 -15.43
N ASP A 90 -16.09 -2.10 -16.44
CA ASP A 90 -17.46 -1.74 -16.74
C ASP A 90 -18.33 -2.97 -17.00
N ILE A 91 -19.52 -2.99 -16.40
CA ILE A 91 -20.51 -4.07 -16.54
C ILE A 91 -21.51 -3.83 -17.68
N ASN A 92 -21.39 -2.73 -18.41
CA ASN A 92 -22.27 -2.43 -19.52
C ASN A 92 -22.18 -3.52 -20.60
N GLY A 93 -23.35 -3.96 -21.09
CA GLY A 93 -23.46 -5.03 -22.07
C GLY A 93 -23.59 -6.45 -21.50
N LEU A 94 -23.50 -6.64 -20.16
CA LEU A 94 -23.81 -7.92 -19.54
C LEU A 94 -25.31 -8.27 -19.71
N ARG A 95 -25.59 -9.55 -19.96
CA ARG A 95 -26.95 -10.05 -20.18
C ARG A 95 -27.32 -11.10 -19.13
N PRO A 96 -28.59 -11.23 -18.75
CA PRO A 96 -29.05 -12.35 -17.94
C PRO A 96 -28.69 -13.69 -18.61
N GLY A 97 -28.17 -14.63 -17.83
CA GLY A 97 -27.72 -15.94 -18.33
C GLY A 97 -26.33 -15.93 -18.99
N ALA A 98 -25.59 -14.81 -18.96
CA ALA A 98 -24.20 -14.74 -19.44
C ALA A 98 -23.34 -15.82 -18.75
N SER A 99 -22.47 -16.46 -19.53
CA SER A 99 -21.58 -17.51 -19.02
C SER A 99 -20.46 -16.89 -18.18
N VAL A 100 -20.20 -17.50 -17.03
CA VAL A 100 -19.13 -17.13 -16.10
C VAL A 100 -18.11 -18.26 -16.08
N PHE A 101 -16.85 -17.94 -16.30
CA PHE A 101 -15.74 -18.89 -16.33
C PHE A 101 -14.73 -18.56 -15.24
N ALA A 102 -14.24 -19.56 -14.53
CA ALA A 102 -13.06 -19.39 -13.68
C ALA A 102 -11.83 -19.06 -14.54
N VAL A 103 -10.98 -18.16 -14.06
CA VAL A 103 -9.65 -17.94 -14.62
C VAL A 103 -8.70 -18.91 -13.93
N ASP A 104 -8.15 -19.85 -14.71
CA ASP A 104 -7.15 -20.76 -14.18
C ASP A 104 -5.86 -20.00 -13.87
N PRO A 105 -5.20 -20.29 -12.72
CA PRO A 105 -3.91 -19.70 -12.43
C PRO A 105 -2.90 -20.10 -13.51
N PRO A 106 -1.91 -19.23 -13.82
CA PRO A 106 -0.90 -19.57 -14.82
C PRO A 106 -0.21 -20.88 -14.41
N SER A 107 -0.28 -21.86 -15.30
CA SER A 107 0.36 -23.17 -15.07
C SER A 107 1.87 -22.96 -14.98
N HIS A 108 2.43 -23.11 -13.79
CA HIS A 108 3.88 -23.14 -13.64
C HIS A 108 4.36 -24.45 -14.24
N ARG A 109 5.18 -24.39 -15.28
CA ARG A 109 5.83 -25.59 -15.82
C ARG A 109 6.54 -26.30 -14.67
N LEU A 110 6.18 -27.56 -14.46
CA LEU A 110 6.88 -28.43 -13.53
C LEU A 110 8.32 -28.55 -14.01
N ILE A 111 9.28 -28.03 -13.27
CA ILE A 111 10.69 -28.21 -13.55
C ILE A 111 11.12 -29.49 -12.83
N PRO A 112 11.50 -30.55 -13.55
CA PRO A 112 11.96 -31.80 -12.94
C PRO A 112 13.10 -31.51 -11.95
N GLY A 113 13.02 -32.06 -10.73
CA GLY A 113 14.02 -31.88 -9.69
C GLY A 113 13.85 -30.65 -8.78
N LYS A 114 12.89 -29.75 -9.04
CA LYS A 114 12.50 -28.73 -8.08
C LYS A 114 11.29 -29.21 -7.26
N TYR A 115 11.53 -29.39 -5.97
CA TYR A 115 10.44 -29.64 -5.04
C TYR A 115 9.58 -28.38 -4.93
N HIS A 116 8.31 -28.48 -5.35
CA HIS A 116 7.35 -27.44 -5.03
C HIS A 116 7.07 -27.50 -3.53
N HIS A 117 7.00 -26.34 -2.89
CA HIS A 117 6.74 -26.23 -1.46
C HIS A 117 5.44 -26.98 -1.14
N PRO A 118 5.42 -27.96 -0.19
CA PRO A 118 4.27 -28.79 0.10
C PRO A 118 3.05 -28.02 0.62
N TRP A 119 3.25 -26.77 1.02
CA TRP A 119 2.21 -25.87 1.54
C TRP A 119 1.57 -24.98 0.46
N ARG A 120 2.01 -25.07 -0.78
CA ARG A 120 1.36 -24.35 -1.87
C ARG A 120 0.01 -25.00 -2.13
N ARG A 121 -1.06 -24.23 -1.97
CA ARG A 121 -2.40 -24.69 -2.35
C ARG A 121 -2.38 -24.93 -3.86
N PRO A 122 -2.80 -26.11 -4.35
CA PRO A 122 -2.80 -26.45 -5.79
C PRO A 122 -3.68 -25.52 -6.63
N GLU A 123 -4.58 -24.77 -5.99
CA GLU A 123 -5.62 -23.94 -6.59
C GLU A 123 -5.56 -22.51 -6.05
N ASP A 124 -4.45 -21.80 -6.28
CA ASP A 124 -4.39 -20.37 -6.01
C ASP A 124 -4.98 -19.59 -7.19
N HIS A 125 -6.29 -19.38 -7.15
CA HIS A 125 -7.03 -18.57 -8.14
C HIS A 125 -7.01 -17.07 -7.81
N SER A 126 -6.15 -16.62 -6.91
CA SER A 126 -6.03 -15.20 -6.55
C SER A 126 -5.53 -14.35 -7.71
N ARG A 127 -5.90 -13.06 -7.70
CA ARG A 127 -5.49 -12.10 -8.72
C ARG A 127 -3.96 -12.03 -8.82
N GLN A 128 -3.45 -12.25 -10.05
CA GLN A 128 -2.04 -12.12 -10.39
C GLN A 128 -1.83 -10.79 -11.12
N LEU A 129 -0.82 -10.02 -10.74
CA LEU A 129 -0.46 -8.76 -11.42
C LEU A 129 1.05 -8.71 -11.70
N PRO A 130 1.48 -7.89 -12.67
CA PRO A 130 2.89 -7.78 -13.03
C PRO A 130 3.70 -7.13 -11.89
N ILE A 131 4.70 -7.82 -11.37
CA ILE A 131 5.62 -7.36 -10.32
C ILE A 131 7.06 -7.60 -10.77
N GLY A 132 7.94 -6.63 -10.59
CA GLY A 132 9.34 -6.73 -10.97
C GLY A 132 10.04 -5.37 -11.06
N GLU A 133 11.34 -5.40 -11.37
CA GLU A 133 12.17 -4.19 -11.52
C GLU A 133 11.66 -3.25 -12.61
N GLY A 134 10.99 -3.81 -13.62
CA GLY A 134 10.42 -3.03 -14.72
C GLY A 134 9.28 -2.09 -14.32
N LEU A 135 8.87 -2.09 -13.06
CA LEU A 135 7.91 -1.13 -12.51
C LEU A 135 8.57 0.16 -12.02
N LEU A 136 9.89 0.20 -11.84
CA LEU A 136 10.59 1.44 -11.48
C LEU A 136 10.47 2.45 -12.62
N GLY A 137 10.18 3.68 -12.28
CA GLY A 137 9.94 4.76 -13.23
C GLY A 137 8.55 4.73 -13.88
N ARG A 138 7.65 3.83 -13.46
CA ARG A 138 6.35 3.60 -14.12
C ARG A 138 5.18 4.01 -13.23
N VAL A 139 4.09 4.36 -13.92
CA VAL A 139 2.78 4.59 -13.32
C VAL A 139 1.83 3.52 -13.85
N VAL A 140 1.24 2.75 -12.94
CA VAL A 140 0.35 1.63 -13.27
C VAL A 140 -1.00 1.78 -12.58
N GLY A 141 -2.05 1.21 -13.19
CA GLY A 141 -3.37 1.09 -12.60
C GLY A 141 -3.45 0.00 -11.54
N ALA A 142 -4.54 -0.02 -10.80
CA ALA A 142 -4.85 -1.09 -9.85
C ALA A 142 -5.02 -2.46 -10.51
N ASP A 143 -5.25 -2.49 -11.80
CA ASP A 143 -5.33 -3.67 -12.68
C ASP A 143 -3.98 -4.16 -13.21
N GLY A 144 -2.90 -3.41 -12.93
CA GLY A 144 -1.54 -3.69 -13.40
C GLY A 144 -1.23 -3.16 -14.81
N LEU A 145 -2.15 -2.44 -15.44
CA LEU A 145 -1.92 -1.84 -16.76
C LEU A 145 -1.13 -0.52 -16.64
N PRO A 146 -0.22 -0.23 -17.59
CA PRO A 146 0.52 1.01 -17.59
C PRO A 146 -0.39 2.20 -17.93
N LEU A 147 -0.31 3.28 -17.13
CA LEU A 147 -1.06 4.53 -17.33
C LEU A 147 -0.19 5.65 -17.93
N ASP A 148 1.12 5.49 -17.93
CA ASP A 148 2.12 6.51 -18.28
C ASP A 148 2.41 6.65 -19.77
N ARG A 149 1.74 5.90 -20.63
CA ARG A 149 1.95 5.88 -22.10
C ARG A 149 3.37 5.51 -22.52
N ARG A 150 4.15 4.87 -21.66
CA ARG A 150 5.55 4.45 -21.95
C ARG A 150 5.66 3.05 -22.52
N GLY A 151 4.58 2.52 -23.10
CA GLY A 151 4.52 1.17 -23.68
C GLY A 151 4.37 0.06 -22.63
N ALA A 152 4.47 -1.18 -23.10
CA ALA A 152 4.29 -2.37 -22.27
C ALA A 152 5.32 -2.47 -21.14
N LEU A 153 4.93 -3.12 -20.04
CA LEU A 153 5.83 -3.43 -18.93
C LEU A 153 6.78 -4.56 -19.34
N VAL A 154 8.07 -4.37 -19.10
CA VAL A 154 9.13 -5.37 -19.35
C VAL A 154 9.82 -5.72 -18.03
N ARG A 155 10.49 -6.88 -17.93
CA ARG A 155 11.13 -7.35 -16.69
C ARG A 155 10.17 -7.42 -15.49
N VAL A 156 8.97 -7.94 -15.76
CA VAL A 156 7.93 -8.18 -14.74
C VAL A 156 7.44 -9.62 -14.84
N GLU A 157 7.00 -10.17 -13.72
CA GLU A 157 6.41 -11.50 -13.60
C GLU A 157 5.00 -11.37 -13.03
N GLN A 158 4.11 -12.27 -13.43
CA GLN A 158 2.78 -12.37 -12.82
C GLN A 158 2.92 -12.98 -11.43
N ARG A 159 2.57 -12.23 -10.40
CA ARG A 159 2.63 -12.66 -8.99
C ARG A 159 1.31 -12.37 -8.27
N PRO A 160 0.93 -13.18 -7.28
CA PRO A 160 -0.26 -12.92 -6.47
C PRO A 160 -0.09 -11.61 -5.68
N ILE A 161 -1.13 -10.79 -5.68
CA ILE A 161 -1.14 -9.52 -4.93
C ILE A 161 -1.52 -9.71 -3.45
N ARG A 162 -2.00 -10.91 -3.09
CA ARG A 162 -2.34 -11.29 -1.71
C ARG A 162 -1.26 -12.21 -1.18
N SER A 163 -0.64 -11.80 -0.09
CA SER A 163 0.34 -12.58 0.66
C SER A 163 -0.01 -12.55 2.15
N ARG A 164 0.53 -13.49 2.89
CA ARG A 164 0.48 -13.44 4.35
C ARG A 164 1.63 -12.58 4.86
N PRO A 165 1.44 -11.84 5.96
CA PRO A 165 2.55 -11.19 6.65
C PRO A 165 3.63 -12.20 7.02
N ILE A 166 4.88 -11.75 7.09
CA ILE A 166 5.99 -12.54 7.63
C ILE A 166 5.67 -12.89 9.09
N ASN A 167 6.04 -14.11 9.51
CA ASN A 167 5.92 -14.53 10.90
C ASN A 167 6.60 -13.50 11.83
N PRO A 168 5.92 -12.97 12.85
CA PRO A 168 6.49 -11.94 13.73
C PRO A 168 7.81 -12.34 14.40
N ILE A 169 8.02 -13.62 14.66
CA ILE A 169 9.25 -14.12 15.29
C ILE A 169 10.47 -14.13 14.33
N GLU A 170 10.19 -14.21 13.02
CA GLU A 170 11.23 -14.18 11.97
C GLU A 170 11.63 -12.76 11.55
N ARG A 171 10.86 -11.74 11.98
CA ARG A 171 11.13 -10.34 11.66
C ARG A 171 12.29 -9.81 12.49
N GLU A 172 13.18 -9.07 11.83
CA GLU A 172 14.21 -8.33 12.54
C GLU A 172 13.63 -7.14 13.33
N PRO A 173 14.26 -6.76 14.46
CA PRO A 173 13.87 -5.57 15.20
C PRO A 173 14.22 -4.29 14.41
N ILE A 174 13.48 -3.23 14.64
CA ILE A 174 13.76 -1.91 14.08
C ILE A 174 14.91 -1.28 14.89
N SER A 175 16.07 -1.10 14.26
CA SER A 175 17.29 -0.59 14.89
C SER A 175 17.94 0.59 14.17
N GLU A 176 17.58 0.84 12.91
CA GLU A 176 18.18 1.89 12.10
C GLU A 176 17.15 3.00 11.79
N PRO A 177 17.53 4.29 11.89
CA PRO A 177 16.67 5.37 11.47
C PRO A 177 16.57 5.46 9.96
N LEU A 178 15.41 5.90 9.45
CA LEU A 178 15.19 6.30 8.05
C LEU A 178 15.31 7.81 7.93
N ASP A 179 16.18 8.30 7.05
CA ASP A 179 16.19 9.72 6.71
C ASP A 179 15.00 10.05 5.81
N THR A 180 14.07 10.86 6.30
CA THR A 180 12.90 11.31 5.56
C THR A 180 13.13 12.59 4.77
N GLY A 181 14.28 13.27 4.98
CA GLY A 181 14.59 14.58 4.43
C GLY A 181 13.79 15.74 5.03
N VAL A 182 12.98 15.47 6.06
CA VAL A 182 12.14 16.46 6.75
C VAL A 182 12.62 16.66 8.18
N ARG A 183 13.13 17.86 8.49
CA ARG A 183 13.78 18.19 9.77
C ARG A 183 12.91 17.88 10.98
N ALA A 184 11.65 18.30 10.96
CA ALA A 184 10.74 18.09 12.09
C ALA A 184 10.48 16.59 12.34
N ILE A 185 10.45 15.75 11.29
CA ILE A 185 10.32 14.30 11.41
C ILE A 185 11.64 13.72 11.91
N ASN A 186 12.75 13.99 11.22
CA ASN A 186 14.05 13.45 11.57
C ASN A 186 14.48 13.79 13.01
N GLY A 187 14.19 15.02 13.47
CA GLY A 187 14.62 15.48 14.79
C GLY A 187 13.67 15.14 15.94
N LEU A 188 12.35 15.14 15.72
CA LEU A 188 11.37 15.06 16.83
C LEU A 188 10.46 13.83 16.78
N LEU A 189 10.40 13.17 15.63
CA LEU A 189 9.52 12.04 15.35
C LEU A 189 10.27 10.96 14.56
N SER A 190 11.57 10.80 14.84
CA SER A 190 12.47 9.94 14.07
C SER A 190 11.83 8.59 13.75
N VAL A 191 11.85 8.26 12.46
CA VAL A 191 11.24 7.05 11.89
C VAL A 191 12.32 5.99 11.75
N GLY A 192 12.02 4.75 12.11
CA GLY A 192 12.91 3.61 11.87
C GLY A 192 12.62 2.92 10.54
N LYS A 193 13.65 2.33 9.92
CA LYS A 193 13.47 1.44 8.76
C LYS A 193 12.57 0.27 9.15
N GLY A 194 11.52 0.04 8.39
CA GLY A 194 10.50 -0.97 8.71
C GLY A 194 9.38 -0.49 9.63
N GLN A 195 9.35 0.78 10.04
CA GLN A 195 8.27 1.34 10.84
C GLN A 195 7.01 1.63 10.01
N ARG A 196 5.85 1.45 10.61
CA ARG A 196 4.53 1.79 10.05
C ARG A 196 3.99 3.03 10.72
N VAL A 197 3.88 4.13 9.98
CA VAL A 197 3.51 5.46 10.49
C VAL A 197 2.19 5.92 9.89
N GLY A 198 1.29 6.41 10.72
CA GLY A 198 0.07 7.08 10.28
C GLY A 198 0.30 8.57 10.03
N LEU A 199 -0.13 9.09 8.90
CA LEU A 199 -0.19 10.53 8.65
C LEU A 199 -1.64 10.99 8.70
N PHE A 200 -2.01 11.61 9.80
CA PHE A 200 -3.37 12.10 10.06
C PHE A 200 -3.50 13.54 9.57
N ALA A 201 -4.42 13.77 8.66
CA ALA A 201 -4.55 15.06 8.01
C ALA A 201 -6.00 15.35 7.61
N GLY A 202 -6.44 16.59 7.81
CA GLY A 202 -7.62 17.13 7.15
C GLY A 202 -7.34 17.51 5.70
N SER A 203 -8.34 18.06 5.00
CA SER A 203 -8.15 18.58 3.64
C SER A 203 -7.39 19.91 3.66
N GLY A 204 -6.45 20.11 2.72
CA GLY A 204 -5.78 21.40 2.48
C GLY A 204 -4.66 21.77 3.46
N VAL A 205 -4.19 20.85 4.29
CA VAL A 205 -3.14 21.11 5.30
C VAL A 205 -1.70 20.84 4.81
N GLY A 206 -1.50 20.58 3.51
CA GLY A 206 -0.18 20.30 2.95
C GLY A 206 0.23 18.83 2.98
N LYS A 207 -0.73 17.89 3.14
CA LYS A 207 -0.50 16.43 3.15
C LYS A 207 0.31 15.97 1.95
N SER A 208 -0.14 16.23 0.75
CA SER A 208 0.48 15.74 -0.49
C SER A 208 1.88 16.31 -0.69
N VAL A 209 2.10 17.58 -0.30
CA VAL A 209 3.43 18.21 -0.34
C VAL A 209 4.39 17.51 0.62
N LEU A 210 3.97 17.22 1.85
CA LEU A 210 4.80 16.50 2.82
C LEU A 210 5.13 15.08 2.36
N LEU A 211 4.16 14.34 1.82
CA LEU A 211 4.38 13.02 1.21
C LEU A 211 5.39 13.09 0.07
N GLY A 212 5.27 14.10 -0.78
CA GLY A 212 6.21 14.34 -1.87
C GLY A 212 7.62 14.69 -1.42
N MET A 213 7.76 15.50 -0.37
CA MET A 213 9.07 15.77 0.26
C MET A 213 9.71 14.47 0.75
N MET A 214 8.96 13.64 1.48
CA MET A 214 9.46 12.35 1.95
C MET A 214 9.82 11.42 0.78
N ALA A 215 8.98 11.30 -0.25
CA ALA A 215 9.27 10.50 -1.43
C ALA A 215 10.53 10.97 -2.15
N LYS A 216 10.73 12.27 -2.28
CA LYS A 216 11.85 12.86 -3.02
C LYS A 216 13.17 12.80 -2.26
N TYR A 217 13.14 13.02 -0.95
CA TYR A 217 14.32 13.26 -0.14
C TYR A 217 14.76 12.11 0.75
N THR A 218 13.93 11.06 0.88
CA THR A 218 14.29 9.86 1.66
C THR A 218 15.56 9.16 1.16
N ASP A 219 16.26 8.49 2.07
CA ASP A 219 17.39 7.61 1.77
C ASP A 219 16.97 6.16 1.43
N ALA A 220 15.68 5.87 1.35
CA ALA A 220 15.19 4.56 0.90
C ALA A 220 15.63 4.27 -0.55
N ASP A 221 15.95 3.00 -0.85
CA ASP A 221 16.39 2.55 -2.19
C ASP A 221 15.26 2.64 -3.22
N VAL A 222 14.06 2.25 -2.82
CA VAL A 222 12.86 2.17 -3.67
C VAL A 222 11.69 2.86 -3.00
N ILE A 223 10.90 3.56 -3.80
CA ILE A 223 9.68 4.23 -3.36
C ILE A 223 8.49 3.60 -4.06
N VAL A 224 7.49 3.20 -3.29
CA VAL A 224 6.21 2.74 -3.83
C VAL A 224 5.12 3.69 -3.35
N VAL A 225 4.40 4.31 -4.29
CA VAL A 225 3.31 5.22 -3.99
C VAL A 225 2.00 4.60 -4.42
N ALA A 226 1.08 4.45 -3.48
CA ALA A 226 -0.27 3.97 -3.71
C ALA A 226 -1.26 5.12 -3.54
N LEU A 227 -1.81 5.62 -4.65
CA LEU A 227 -2.83 6.69 -4.66
C LEU A 227 -4.21 6.03 -4.76
N ILE A 228 -4.85 5.81 -3.61
CA ILE A 228 -6.07 5.02 -3.48
C ILE A 228 -7.27 5.93 -3.20
N GLY A 229 -8.21 6.00 -4.14
CA GLY A 229 -9.42 6.79 -4.01
C GLY A 229 -9.21 8.31 -4.07
N GLU A 230 -8.05 8.76 -4.52
CA GLU A 230 -7.77 10.17 -4.75
C GLU A 230 -8.37 10.64 -6.09
N ARG A 231 -8.58 11.94 -6.26
CA ARG A 231 -9.11 12.48 -7.50
C ARG A 231 -8.09 12.37 -8.63
N GLY A 232 -8.52 12.07 -9.85
CA GLY A 232 -7.61 11.96 -11.00
C GLY A 232 -6.70 13.18 -11.21
N ARG A 233 -7.19 14.41 -10.90
CA ARG A 233 -6.37 15.62 -10.94
C ARG A 233 -5.23 15.58 -9.89
N GLU A 234 -5.52 15.15 -8.67
CA GLU A 234 -4.55 15.08 -7.58
C GLU A 234 -3.50 13.99 -7.84
N VAL A 235 -3.91 12.89 -8.48
CA VAL A 235 -3.00 11.84 -8.96
C VAL A 235 -1.99 12.41 -9.96
N LYS A 236 -2.46 13.18 -10.95
CA LYS A 236 -1.60 13.80 -11.96
C LYS A 236 -0.65 14.82 -11.34
N GLU A 237 -1.16 15.73 -10.51
CA GLU A 237 -0.39 16.75 -9.79
C GLU A 237 0.72 16.11 -8.93
N PHE A 238 0.40 15.03 -8.21
CA PHE A 238 1.39 14.31 -7.40
C PHE A 238 2.53 13.75 -8.24
N ILE A 239 2.23 13.16 -9.39
CA ILE A 239 3.23 12.53 -10.26
C ILE A 239 4.08 13.59 -10.98
N GLU A 240 3.45 14.60 -11.58
CA GLU A 240 4.13 15.57 -12.45
C GLU A 240 4.81 16.68 -11.67
N GLU A 241 4.15 17.25 -10.65
CA GLU A 241 4.63 18.45 -9.95
C GLU A 241 5.36 18.10 -8.65
N ILE A 242 4.79 17.17 -7.85
CA ILE A 242 5.31 16.87 -6.53
C ILE A 242 6.48 15.90 -6.62
N LEU A 243 6.28 14.73 -7.23
CA LEU A 243 7.33 13.71 -7.37
C LEU A 243 8.35 14.11 -8.45
N GLY A 244 7.86 14.56 -9.60
CA GLY A 244 8.66 14.96 -10.74
C GLY A 244 9.44 13.81 -11.39
N SER A 245 10.20 14.10 -12.43
CA SER A 245 10.95 13.08 -13.20
C SER A 245 12.01 12.39 -12.35
N SER A 246 12.79 13.16 -11.58
CA SER A 246 13.87 12.60 -10.75
C SER A 246 13.38 11.73 -9.60
N GLY A 247 12.26 12.10 -8.98
CA GLY A 247 11.66 11.26 -7.94
C GLY A 247 11.04 9.97 -8.48
N LEU A 248 10.53 10.03 -9.72
CA LEU A 248 9.90 8.88 -10.37
C LEU A 248 10.94 7.81 -10.76
N GLU A 249 12.18 8.13 -11.06
CA GLU A 249 13.21 7.16 -11.51
C GLU A 249 13.38 5.96 -10.58
N ARG A 250 13.31 6.18 -9.27
CA ARG A 250 13.38 5.14 -8.24
C ARG A 250 12.03 4.82 -7.59
N ALA A 251 10.94 5.30 -8.19
CA ALA A 251 9.59 5.12 -7.68
C ALA A 251 8.74 4.27 -8.61
N CYS A 252 7.76 3.57 -8.04
CA CYS A 252 6.64 2.98 -8.73
C CYS A 252 5.35 3.59 -8.18
N VAL A 253 4.46 4.07 -9.05
CA VAL A 253 3.18 4.65 -8.64
C VAL A 253 2.04 3.72 -9.06
N VAL A 254 1.23 3.28 -8.09
CA VAL A 254 -0.02 2.56 -8.31
C VAL A 254 -1.18 3.53 -8.12
N ALA A 255 -1.92 3.80 -9.18
CA ALA A 255 -3.05 4.72 -9.15
C ALA A 255 -4.38 3.96 -9.21
N ALA A 256 -5.23 4.21 -8.21
CA ALA A 256 -6.61 3.72 -8.14
C ALA A 256 -7.53 4.88 -7.78
N PRO A 257 -7.87 5.77 -8.74
CA PRO A 257 -8.66 6.95 -8.48
C PRO A 257 -10.08 6.65 -7.99
N ALA A 258 -10.76 7.69 -7.48
CA ALA A 258 -12.02 7.56 -6.75
C ALA A 258 -13.21 7.07 -7.61
N ASP A 259 -13.14 7.23 -8.92
CA ASP A 259 -14.14 6.78 -9.90
C ASP A 259 -14.05 5.28 -10.21
N LEU A 260 -12.97 4.60 -9.79
CA LEU A 260 -12.84 3.15 -9.98
C LEU A 260 -13.75 2.37 -9.00
N PRO A 261 -14.19 1.16 -9.41
CA PRO A 261 -14.91 0.23 -8.54
C PRO A 261 -14.21 0.01 -7.20
N PRO A 262 -14.95 -0.21 -6.09
CA PRO A 262 -14.35 -0.40 -4.77
C PRO A 262 -13.37 -1.57 -4.70
N LEU A 263 -13.62 -2.63 -5.46
CA LEU A 263 -12.71 -3.78 -5.55
C LEU A 263 -11.34 -3.36 -6.11
N LEU A 264 -11.28 -2.56 -7.17
CA LEU A 264 -10.02 -2.06 -7.73
C LEU A 264 -9.28 -1.14 -6.77
N ARG A 265 -9.99 -0.28 -6.02
CA ARG A 265 -9.37 0.55 -4.98
C ARG A 265 -8.69 -0.31 -3.92
N MET A 266 -9.30 -1.42 -3.51
CA MET A 266 -8.68 -2.37 -2.58
C MET A 266 -7.52 -3.15 -3.21
N GLN A 267 -7.68 -3.59 -4.46
CA GLN A 267 -6.62 -4.29 -5.19
C GLN A 267 -5.39 -3.40 -5.39
N GLY A 268 -5.57 -2.11 -5.68
CA GLY A 268 -4.47 -1.14 -5.80
C GLY A 268 -3.61 -1.05 -4.55
N ALA A 269 -4.23 -1.01 -3.36
CA ALA A 269 -3.51 -1.03 -2.09
C ALA A 269 -2.73 -2.34 -1.87
N SER A 270 -3.37 -3.48 -2.16
CA SER A 270 -2.74 -4.80 -2.06
C SER A 270 -1.60 -4.97 -3.07
N TYR A 271 -1.76 -4.43 -4.28
CA TYR A 271 -0.77 -4.47 -5.34
C TYR A 271 0.48 -3.64 -5.00
N ALA A 272 0.30 -2.39 -4.54
CA ALA A 272 1.42 -1.57 -4.07
C ALA A 272 2.19 -2.23 -2.92
N THR A 273 1.47 -2.88 -2.00
CA THR A 273 2.09 -3.63 -0.92
C THR A 273 2.88 -4.83 -1.45
N ALA A 274 2.34 -5.58 -2.44
CA ALA A 274 3.03 -6.72 -3.05
C ALA A 274 4.28 -6.29 -3.84
N ILE A 275 4.25 -5.12 -4.51
CA ILE A 275 5.45 -4.52 -5.14
C ILE A 275 6.51 -4.20 -4.08
N SER A 276 6.09 -3.63 -2.95
CA SER A 276 7.00 -3.32 -1.84
C SER A 276 7.63 -4.59 -1.24
N GLU A 277 6.85 -5.66 -1.07
CA GLU A 277 7.33 -6.97 -0.60
C GLU A 277 8.37 -7.57 -1.56
N TYR A 278 8.17 -7.44 -2.87
CA TYR A 278 9.13 -7.91 -3.87
C TYR A 278 10.50 -7.26 -3.71
N PHE A 279 10.56 -5.94 -3.55
CA PHE A 279 11.83 -5.24 -3.37
C PHE A 279 12.44 -5.47 -1.98
N ARG A 280 11.64 -5.53 -0.91
CA ARG A 280 12.09 -5.92 0.42
C ARG A 280 12.78 -7.29 0.38
N ASP A 281 12.16 -8.27 -0.28
CA ASP A 281 12.69 -9.64 -0.37
C ASP A 281 13.99 -9.74 -1.17
N GLN A 282 14.36 -8.68 -1.91
CA GLN A 282 15.65 -8.49 -2.57
C GLN A 282 16.68 -7.72 -1.70
N GLY A 283 16.37 -7.48 -0.43
CA GLY A 283 17.27 -6.76 0.48
C GLY A 283 17.21 -5.24 0.39
N LYS A 284 16.19 -4.66 -0.29
CA LYS A 284 16.05 -3.21 -0.45
C LYS A 284 15.33 -2.56 0.73
N SER A 285 15.74 -1.34 1.06
CA SER A 285 14.96 -0.44 1.91
C SER A 285 13.88 0.23 1.07
N VAL A 286 12.61 -0.10 1.34
CA VAL A 286 11.47 0.39 0.59
C VAL A 286 10.70 1.41 1.42
N LEU A 287 10.39 2.57 0.83
CA LEU A 287 9.41 3.51 1.35
C LEU A 287 8.06 3.28 0.65
N LEU A 288 7.07 2.81 1.40
CA LEU A 288 5.68 2.70 0.94
C LEU A 288 4.88 3.92 1.42
N ILE A 289 4.32 4.69 0.48
CA ILE A 289 3.38 5.78 0.77
C ILE A 289 2.01 5.34 0.28
N MET A 290 1.04 5.20 1.18
CA MET A 290 -0.33 4.83 0.82
C MET A 290 -1.31 5.96 1.15
N ASP A 291 -1.82 6.60 0.14
CA ASP A 291 -2.78 7.69 0.22
C ASP A 291 -4.11 7.28 -0.44
N SER A 292 -5.16 6.81 0.31
CA SER A 292 -5.23 6.78 1.75
C SER A 292 -5.79 5.45 2.30
N LEU A 293 -5.43 5.13 3.52
CA LEU A 293 -5.98 4.00 4.25
C LEU A 293 -7.49 4.17 4.50
N THR A 294 -7.94 5.42 4.71
CA THR A 294 -9.37 5.75 4.85
C THR A 294 -10.16 5.37 3.60
N ARG A 295 -9.62 5.64 2.41
CA ARG A 295 -10.27 5.28 1.14
C ARG A 295 -10.29 3.77 0.92
N TYR A 296 -9.27 3.05 1.36
CA TYR A 296 -9.28 1.59 1.39
C TYR A 296 -10.38 1.05 2.31
N ALA A 297 -10.53 1.61 3.52
CA ALA A 297 -11.60 1.26 4.45
C ALA A 297 -13.00 1.55 3.88
N MET A 298 -13.18 2.69 3.21
CA MET A 298 -14.42 3.04 2.53
C MET A 298 -14.76 2.06 1.41
N ALA A 299 -13.77 1.66 0.59
CA ALA A 299 -13.97 0.66 -0.46
C ALA A 299 -14.42 -0.70 0.13
N GLN A 300 -13.79 -1.15 1.23
CA GLN A 300 -14.22 -2.36 1.91
C GLN A 300 -15.63 -2.24 2.49
N ARG A 301 -15.99 -1.07 3.04
CA ARG A 301 -17.33 -0.80 3.52
C ARG A 301 -18.36 -0.94 2.40
N GLU A 302 -18.10 -0.35 1.23
CA GLU A 302 -18.99 -0.44 0.06
C GLU A 302 -19.19 -1.91 -0.37
N ILE A 303 -18.13 -2.71 -0.41
CA ILE A 303 -18.18 -4.14 -0.75
C ILE A 303 -19.00 -4.91 0.28
N ALA A 304 -18.67 -4.77 1.56
CA ALA A 304 -19.27 -5.53 2.63
C ALA A 304 -20.77 -5.25 2.78
N LEU A 305 -21.18 -3.98 2.68
CA LEU A 305 -22.61 -3.61 2.69
C LEU A 305 -23.35 -4.16 1.48
N ALA A 306 -22.71 -4.18 0.30
CA ALA A 306 -23.32 -4.67 -0.93
C ALA A 306 -23.58 -6.20 -0.90
N ILE A 307 -22.75 -6.97 -0.19
CA ILE A 307 -22.96 -8.42 0.02
C ILE A 307 -23.81 -8.75 1.26
N GLY A 308 -24.36 -7.72 1.94
CA GLY A 308 -25.31 -7.90 3.05
C GLY A 308 -24.67 -7.97 4.44
N GLU A 309 -23.36 -7.69 4.61
CA GLU A 309 -22.77 -7.60 5.93
C GLU A 309 -23.38 -6.42 6.72
N PRO A 310 -23.89 -6.64 7.96
CA PRO A 310 -24.54 -5.57 8.70
C PRO A 310 -23.55 -4.49 9.14
N PRO A 311 -23.95 -3.21 9.07
CA PRO A 311 -23.12 -2.11 9.57
C PRO A 311 -23.02 -2.18 11.11
N ALA A 312 -21.84 -1.83 11.63
CA ALA A 312 -21.57 -1.71 13.06
C ALA A 312 -21.22 -0.24 13.41
N THR A 313 -19.99 0.06 13.76
CA THR A 313 -19.56 1.37 14.26
C THR A 313 -19.57 2.44 13.15
N LYS A 314 -20.34 3.51 13.31
CA LYS A 314 -20.50 4.62 12.34
C LYS A 314 -20.73 4.12 10.90
N GLY A 315 -21.45 3.01 10.74
CA GLY A 315 -21.78 2.42 9.45
C GLY A 315 -20.67 1.60 8.78
N TYR A 316 -19.58 1.32 9.46
CA TYR A 316 -18.55 0.41 8.99
C TYR A 316 -18.83 -1.04 9.46
N PRO A 317 -18.87 -2.01 8.53
CA PRO A 317 -18.97 -3.43 8.89
C PRO A 317 -17.73 -3.96 9.61
N PRO A 318 -17.84 -5.03 10.43
CA PRO A 318 -16.70 -5.61 11.15
C PRO A 318 -15.53 -6.05 10.26
N SER A 319 -15.80 -6.51 9.04
CA SER A 319 -14.77 -6.93 8.09
C SER A 319 -13.79 -5.84 7.73
N VAL A 320 -14.17 -4.55 7.81
CA VAL A 320 -13.27 -3.42 7.58
C VAL A 320 -12.14 -3.43 8.60
N PHE A 321 -12.48 -3.59 9.88
CA PHE A 321 -11.49 -3.60 10.98
C PHE A 321 -10.62 -4.86 11.01
N ALA A 322 -11.08 -5.95 10.41
CA ALA A 322 -10.26 -7.15 10.22
C ALA A 322 -9.25 -7.00 9.06
N LYS A 323 -9.62 -6.30 7.99
CA LYS A 323 -8.76 -6.14 6.80
C LYS A 323 -7.70 -5.05 6.94
N LEU A 324 -7.93 -4.02 7.75
CA LEU A 324 -6.96 -2.97 8.00
C LEU A 324 -5.64 -3.51 8.60
N PRO A 325 -5.66 -4.25 9.72
CA PRO A 325 -4.44 -4.86 10.26
C PRO A 325 -3.79 -5.84 9.26
N ALA A 326 -4.58 -6.64 8.56
CA ALA A 326 -4.08 -7.61 7.59
C ALA A 326 -3.29 -6.96 6.44
N LEU A 327 -3.68 -5.76 6.01
CA LEU A 327 -2.93 -4.99 5.02
C LEU A 327 -1.67 -4.36 5.63
N VAL A 328 -1.81 -3.69 6.77
CA VAL A 328 -0.74 -2.92 7.43
C VAL A 328 0.39 -3.84 7.93
N GLU A 329 0.06 -5.04 8.44
CA GLU A 329 1.03 -6.03 8.93
C GLU A 329 1.93 -6.62 7.83
N ARG A 330 1.63 -6.43 6.56
CA ARG A 330 2.50 -6.83 5.45
C ARG A 330 3.74 -5.95 5.31
N ALA A 331 3.68 -4.70 5.78
CA ALA A 331 4.83 -3.81 5.89
C ALA A 331 5.67 -4.16 7.14
N GLY A 332 6.90 -3.69 7.18
CA GLY A 332 7.82 -3.91 8.28
C GLY A 332 9.18 -4.44 7.85
N MET A 333 9.96 -4.86 8.82
CA MET A 333 11.26 -5.51 8.58
C MET A 333 11.07 -6.85 7.85
N GLY A 334 12.04 -7.20 7.02
CA GLY A 334 12.18 -8.53 6.44
C GLY A 334 12.65 -9.56 7.46
N ALA A 335 12.78 -10.81 7.01
CA ALA A 335 13.40 -11.90 7.76
C ALA A 335 14.81 -12.18 7.21
N ASP A 336 15.71 -12.73 8.01
CA ASP A 336 17.02 -13.27 7.58
C ASP A 336 17.89 -12.27 6.77
N GLY A 337 18.04 -11.03 7.24
CA GLY A 337 18.85 -10.00 6.56
C GLY A 337 18.22 -9.45 5.28
N LYS A 338 16.95 -9.76 5.00
CA LYS A 338 16.18 -9.11 3.93
C LYS A 338 15.91 -7.66 4.29
N GLY A 339 15.58 -6.85 3.27
CA GLY A 339 15.32 -5.42 3.42
C GLY A 339 14.12 -5.08 4.30
N SER A 340 13.63 -3.88 4.16
CA SER A 340 12.53 -3.36 4.99
C SER A 340 11.48 -2.64 4.14
N ILE A 341 10.23 -2.58 4.65
CA ILE A 341 9.18 -1.70 4.14
C ILE A 341 8.82 -0.72 5.25
N THR A 342 9.32 0.51 5.14
CA THR A 342 8.84 1.62 5.97
C THR A 342 7.60 2.20 5.31
N ALA A 343 6.49 2.26 6.03
CA ALA A 343 5.21 2.63 5.42
C ALA A 343 4.61 3.87 6.07
N PHE A 344 4.18 4.83 5.24
CA PHE A 344 3.35 5.95 5.63
C PHE A 344 1.94 5.76 5.10
N TYR A 345 1.00 5.57 6.01
CA TYR A 345 -0.42 5.43 5.72
C TYR A 345 -1.15 6.72 6.03
N THR A 346 -1.72 7.39 5.03
CA THR A 346 -2.52 8.57 5.32
C THR A 346 -3.90 8.16 5.83
N VAL A 347 -4.35 8.90 6.83
CA VAL A 347 -5.66 8.75 7.43
C VAL A 347 -6.35 10.10 7.36
N LEU A 348 -7.45 10.16 6.61
CA LEU A 348 -8.24 11.37 6.46
C LEU A 348 -9.20 11.49 7.65
N ALA A 349 -9.03 12.51 8.48
CA ALA A 349 -9.98 12.87 9.52
C ALA A 349 -10.90 13.97 8.98
N GLU A 350 -12.18 13.66 8.73
CA GLU A 350 -13.15 14.67 8.34
C GLU A 350 -13.48 15.56 9.52
N GLY A 351 -13.28 16.89 9.37
CA GLY A 351 -13.64 17.89 10.38
C GLY A 351 -12.86 17.82 11.69
N ASP A 352 -11.63 17.28 11.68
CA ASP A 352 -10.81 17.03 12.89
C ASP A 352 -11.51 16.06 13.89
N ASP A 353 -12.43 15.20 13.42
CA ASP A 353 -13.11 14.20 14.23
C ASP A 353 -12.14 13.11 14.68
N GLN A 354 -11.63 13.27 15.92
CA GLN A 354 -10.76 12.30 16.56
C GLN A 354 -11.46 10.97 16.88
N GLN A 355 -12.78 10.90 16.78
CA GLN A 355 -13.60 9.72 17.06
C GLN A 355 -13.93 8.92 15.80
N ASP A 356 -13.29 9.19 14.64
CA ASP A 356 -13.47 8.38 13.44
C ASP A 356 -12.96 6.95 13.69
N PRO A 357 -13.79 5.89 13.46
CA PRO A 357 -13.41 4.52 13.79
C PRO A 357 -12.21 4.01 13.00
N VAL A 358 -12.01 4.50 11.77
CA VAL A 358 -10.84 4.14 10.95
C VAL A 358 -9.60 4.80 11.50
N ALA A 359 -9.70 6.08 11.94
CA ALA A 359 -8.60 6.79 12.56
C ALA A 359 -8.19 6.14 13.88
N ASP A 360 -9.14 5.73 14.72
CA ASP A 360 -8.86 5.04 15.98
C ASP A 360 -8.23 3.66 15.75
N SER A 361 -8.80 2.87 14.84
CA SER A 361 -8.22 1.59 14.44
C SER A 361 -6.79 1.75 13.89
N ALA A 362 -6.54 2.77 13.06
CA ALA A 362 -5.21 3.05 12.53
C ALA A 362 -4.20 3.38 13.64
N ARG A 363 -4.57 4.22 14.63
CA ARG A 363 -3.70 4.52 15.78
C ARG A 363 -3.34 3.27 16.60
N ALA A 364 -4.26 2.31 16.69
CA ALA A 364 -4.05 1.08 17.45
C ALA A 364 -3.05 0.12 16.75
N ILE A 365 -3.06 0.05 15.42
CA ILE A 365 -2.27 -0.92 14.64
C ILE A 365 -0.92 -0.37 14.13
N LEU A 366 -0.71 0.95 14.18
CA LEU A 366 0.51 1.60 13.68
C LEU A 366 1.54 1.85 14.79
N ASP A 367 2.82 1.91 14.40
CA ASP A 367 3.96 2.10 15.31
C ASP A 367 4.24 3.58 15.65
N GLY A 368 3.33 4.46 15.29
CA GLY A 368 3.39 5.90 15.52
C GLY A 368 2.51 6.66 14.55
N HIS A 369 2.37 7.96 14.79
CA HIS A 369 1.58 8.82 13.93
C HIS A 369 2.09 10.25 13.91
N ILE A 370 1.87 10.91 12.78
CA ILE A 370 2.12 12.34 12.55
C ILE A 370 0.77 12.99 12.29
N VAL A 371 0.47 14.06 13.02
CA VAL A 371 -0.76 14.84 12.87
C VAL A 371 -0.44 16.15 12.17
N LEU A 372 -1.16 16.47 11.11
CA LEU A 372 -1.10 17.78 10.45
C LEU A 372 -2.21 18.68 10.98
N SER A 373 -1.83 19.85 11.47
CA SER A 373 -2.72 20.83 12.08
C SER A 373 -3.23 21.85 11.06
N ARG A 374 -4.54 21.97 10.94
CA ARG A 374 -5.17 23.03 10.13
C ARG A 374 -4.80 24.43 10.65
N LYS A 375 -4.79 24.62 11.95
CA LYS A 375 -4.42 25.89 12.60
C LYS A 375 -3.01 26.35 12.22
N MET A 376 -2.05 25.41 12.15
CA MET A 376 -0.69 25.72 11.71
C MET A 376 -0.63 26.05 10.21
N ALA A 377 -1.36 25.30 9.37
CA ALA A 377 -1.43 25.57 7.94
C ALA A 377 -2.05 26.95 7.63
N GLU A 378 -3.13 27.32 8.31
CA GLU A 378 -3.78 28.64 8.21
C GLU A 378 -2.84 29.78 8.68
N ALA A 379 -1.96 29.50 9.65
CA ALA A 379 -0.91 30.42 10.10
C ALA A 379 0.33 30.46 9.16
N GLY A 380 0.29 29.75 8.02
CA GLY A 380 1.40 29.68 7.06
C GLY A 380 2.63 28.92 7.54
N ARG A 381 2.50 28.05 8.54
CA ARG A 381 3.59 27.23 9.07
C ARG A 381 3.64 25.89 8.36
N TYR A 382 4.69 25.66 7.57
CA TYR A 382 4.88 24.42 6.82
C TYR A 382 6.26 23.81 7.07
N PRO A 383 6.36 22.43 7.17
CA PRO A 383 5.22 21.51 7.23
C PRO A 383 4.35 21.73 8.48
N ALA A 384 3.04 21.60 8.35
CA ALA A 384 2.08 21.89 9.41
C ALA A 384 1.98 20.76 10.45
N ILE A 385 3.12 20.21 10.87
CA ILE A 385 3.21 19.06 11.79
C ILE A 385 2.96 19.52 13.23
N ASP A 386 1.92 18.98 13.86
CA ASP A 386 1.67 19.14 15.28
C ASP A 386 2.53 18.14 16.07
N ILE A 387 3.63 18.62 16.61
CA ILE A 387 4.59 17.78 17.34
C ILE A 387 4.09 17.30 18.69
N GLU A 388 3.08 17.94 19.28
CA GLU A 388 2.49 17.54 20.56
C GLU A 388 1.54 16.35 20.37
N GLN A 389 0.72 16.38 19.29
CA GLN A 389 -0.19 15.30 18.95
C GLN A 389 0.48 14.15 18.18
N SER A 390 1.78 14.30 17.83
CA SER A 390 2.53 13.32 17.04
C SER A 390 3.48 12.49 17.91
N ILE A 391 3.59 11.20 17.57
CA ILE A 391 4.46 10.27 18.29
C ILE A 391 5.10 9.24 17.36
N SER A 392 6.39 8.97 17.56
CA SER A 392 7.07 7.77 17.04
C SER A 392 7.37 6.85 18.21
N ARG A 393 6.78 5.64 18.20
CA ARG A 393 7.01 4.64 19.26
C ARG A 393 8.40 3.99 19.13
N VAL A 394 9.02 4.12 17.98
CA VAL A 394 10.30 3.51 17.63
C VAL A 394 11.48 4.47 17.88
N MET A 395 11.23 5.77 18.05
CA MET A 395 12.28 6.78 18.17
C MET A 395 13.32 6.42 19.23
N THR A 396 12.90 5.91 20.39
CA THR A 396 13.81 5.53 21.49
C THR A 396 14.77 4.40 21.12
N SER A 397 14.46 3.57 20.13
CA SER A 397 15.29 2.45 19.69
C SER A 397 16.27 2.84 18.58
N VAL A 398 16.04 3.95 17.89
CA VAL A 398 16.79 4.31 16.66
C VAL A 398 17.61 5.60 16.78
N VAL A 399 17.53 6.32 17.92
CA VAL A 399 18.33 7.55 18.14
C VAL A 399 19.05 7.52 19.48
N SER A 400 20.13 8.32 19.59
CA SER A 400 20.93 8.44 20.82
C SER A 400 20.15 9.08 21.98
N GLU A 401 20.58 8.81 23.21
CA GLU A 401 19.98 9.43 24.42
C GLU A 401 20.04 10.95 24.39
N GLN A 402 21.12 11.52 23.88
CA GLN A 402 21.28 12.97 23.75
C GLN A 402 20.22 13.56 22.79
N HIS A 403 19.97 12.89 21.66
CA HIS A 403 18.92 13.28 20.72
C HIS A 403 17.53 13.18 21.37
N GLN A 404 17.26 12.08 22.09
CA GLN A 404 15.98 11.90 22.81
C GLN A 404 15.74 13.01 23.83
N LEU A 405 16.79 13.37 24.61
CA LEU A 405 16.69 14.44 25.59
C LEU A 405 16.37 15.79 24.92
N ALA A 406 17.12 16.14 23.87
CA ALA A 406 16.88 17.38 23.13
C ALA A 406 15.46 17.45 22.54
N ALA A 407 14.97 16.33 21.97
CA ALA A 407 13.61 16.26 21.43
C ALA A 407 12.52 16.40 22.51
N ARG A 408 12.72 15.79 23.68
CA ARG A 408 11.82 15.94 24.84
C ARG A 408 11.80 17.37 25.33
N THR A 409 12.97 18.01 25.46
CA THR A 409 13.12 19.39 25.87
C THR A 409 12.38 20.33 24.94
N LEU A 410 12.57 20.22 23.62
CA LEU A 410 11.86 21.06 22.66
C LEU A 410 10.33 20.86 22.76
N LYS A 411 9.86 19.61 22.82
CA LYS A 411 8.42 19.32 22.99
C LYS A 411 7.86 19.93 24.28
N ALA A 412 8.61 19.88 25.38
CA ALA A 412 8.18 20.47 26.65
C ALA A 412 8.05 22.01 26.56
N LEU A 413 9.00 22.69 25.89
CA LEU A 413 8.93 24.14 25.66
C LEU A 413 7.73 24.51 24.78
N VAL A 414 7.49 23.78 23.69
CA VAL A 414 6.34 24.05 22.83
C VAL A 414 5.02 23.83 23.57
N SER A 415 4.91 22.76 24.35
CA SER A 415 3.74 22.50 25.18
C SER A 415 3.48 23.62 26.22
N ARG A 416 4.54 24.16 26.85
CA ARG A 416 4.42 25.30 27.75
C ARG A 416 3.89 26.55 27.04
N LEU A 417 4.44 26.85 25.84
CA LEU A 417 3.99 27.98 25.02
C LEU A 417 2.51 27.86 24.63
N GLN A 418 2.08 26.66 24.22
CA GLN A 418 0.69 26.46 23.82
C GLN A 418 -0.28 26.57 24.97
N ARG A 419 0.02 25.94 26.12
CA ARG A 419 -0.83 26.01 27.32
C ARG A 419 -0.97 27.43 27.90
N ASN A 420 0.04 28.28 27.74
CA ASN A 420 0.03 29.64 28.26
C ASN A 420 -0.18 30.69 27.17
N HIS A 421 -0.57 30.28 25.96
CA HIS A 421 -0.74 31.16 24.81
C HIS A 421 -1.68 32.34 25.11
N ASP A 422 -2.80 32.09 25.78
CA ASP A 422 -3.79 33.15 26.11
C ASP A 422 -3.24 34.13 27.12
N LEU A 423 -2.56 33.67 28.16
CA LEU A 423 -1.91 34.53 29.16
C LEU A 423 -0.83 35.42 28.53
N ILE A 424 -0.06 34.87 27.58
CA ILE A 424 0.97 35.61 26.86
C ILE A 424 0.34 36.64 25.92
N SER A 425 -0.71 36.26 25.21
CA SER A 425 -1.35 37.12 24.20
C SER A 425 -2.07 38.31 24.77
N VAL A 426 -2.67 38.18 25.95
CA VAL A 426 -3.32 39.31 26.70
C VAL A 426 -2.35 40.08 27.56
N GLY A 427 -1.05 39.73 27.57
CA GLY A 427 -0.03 40.41 28.38
C GLY A 427 -0.14 40.18 29.90
N ALA A 428 -0.86 39.14 30.32
CA ALA A 428 -1.05 38.81 31.75
C ALA A 428 0.08 37.98 32.35
N TYR A 429 0.99 37.46 31.52
CA TYR A 429 2.14 36.69 31.98
C TYR A 429 3.24 37.65 32.53
N VAL A 430 3.73 37.37 33.74
CA VAL A 430 4.84 38.09 34.36
C VAL A 430 6.11 37.26 34.28
N SER A 431 7.14 37.79 33.62
CA SER A 431 8.45 37.10 33.49
C SER A 431 9.05 36.85 34.88
N GLY A 432 9.70 35.69 35.03
CA GLY A 432 10.25 35.20 36.28
C GLY A 432 9.31 34.31 37.10
N THR A 433 8.03 34.20 36.72
CA THR A 433 7.06 33.33 37.43
C THR A 433 7.24 31.86 37.10
N ASP A 434 7.57 31.56 35.85
CA ASP A 434 7.85 30.20 35.36
C ASP A 434 9.15 30.21 34.50
N PRO A 435 10.30 29.78 35.06
CA PRO A 435 11.58 29.84 34.36
C PRO A 435 11.59 29.08 33.04
N LEU A 436 10.84 27.95 32.96
CA LEU A 436 10.75 27.15 31.73
C LEU A 436 9.92 27.85 30.64
N LEU A 437 8.87 28.60 31.07
CA LEU A 437 8.06 29.40 30.14
C LEU A 437 8.84 30.62 29.65
N ASP A 438 9.65 31.25 30.50
CA ASP A 438 10.55 32.34 30.09
C ASP A 438 11.54 31.88 29.00
N GLN A 439 12.17 30.73 29.22
CA GLN A 439 13.05 30.12 28.20
C GLN A 439 12.28 29.78 26.90
N ALA A 440 11.07 29.26 27.05
CA ALA A 440 10.23 28.93 25.90
C ALA A 440 9.86 30.17 25.07
N ILE A 441 9.57 31.30 25.74
CA ILE A 441 9.28 32.59 25.09
C ILE A 441 10.52 33.12 24.36
N GLN A 442 11.70 33.04 24.98
CA GLN A 442 12.98 33.46 24.36
C GLN A 442 13.33 32.63 23.16
N LEU A 443 13.10 31.30 23.21
CA LEU A 443 13.42 30.36 22.14
C LEU A 443 12.31 30.21 21.10
N ARG A 444 11.19 30.92 21.22
CA ARG A 444 10.04 30.78 20.31
C ARG A 444 10.42 30.93 18.84
N VAL A 445 11.15 31.98 18.48
CA VAL A 445 11.55 32.25 17.08
C VAL A 445 12.53 31.19 16.56
N PRO A 446 13.61 30.82 17.29
CA PRO A 446 14.48 29.70 16.91
C PRO A 446 13.72 28.36 16.75
N ILE A 447 12.80 28.04 17.64
CA ILE A 447 11.97 26.82 17.57
C ILE A 447 11.08 26.86 16.32
N ASP A 448 10.40 27.97 16.05
CA ASP A 448 9.58 28.15 14.86
C ASP A 448 10.41 27.98 13.57
N ARG A 449 11.64 28.49 13.52
CA ARG A 449 12.57 28.26 12.38
C ARG A 449 13.00 26.81 12.26
N TYR A 450 13.23 26.12 13.35
CA TYR A 450 13.57 24.71 13.35
C TYR A 450 12.43 23.85 12.79
N LEU A 451 11.19 24.15 13.13
CA LEU A 451 10.00 23.42 12.72
C LEU A 451 9.60 23.67 11.26
N GLN A 452 9.98 24.83 10.69
CA GLN A 452 9.64 25.19 9.33
C GLN A 452 10.72 24.74 8.34
N GLN A 453 10.27 24.30 7.17
CA GLN A 453 11.17 23.88 6.07
C GLN A 453 10.51 24.16 4.73
N SER A 454 11.28 24.69 3.78
CA SER A 454 10.83 24.82 2.39
C SER A 454 10.63 23.45 1.75
N MET A 455 9.59 23.30 0.94
CA MET A 455 9.32 22.06 0.20
C MET A 455 10.43 21.70 -0.80
N SER A 456 11.26 22.67 -1.20
CA SER A 456 12.38 22.49 -2.14
C SER A 456 13.70 22.17 -1.45
N SER A 457 13.75 22.12 -0.10
CA SER A 457 14.97 21.83 0.65
C SER A 457 14.92 20.44 1.27
N ARG A 458 16.06 19.71 1.15
CA ARG A 458 16.31 18.48 1.90
C ARG A 458 17.11 18.83 3.15
N ILE A 459 16.69 18.32 4.31
CA ILE A 459 17.46 18.43 5.55
C ILE A 459 17.63 17.02 6.11
N GLY A 460 18.87 16.52 6.08
CA GLY A 460 19.19 15.16 6.49
C GLY A 460 19.12 14.96 8.00
N ILE A 461 19.17 13.69 8.42
CA ILE A 461 19.03 13.31 9.84
C ILE A 461 20.17 13.86 10.70
N ALA A 462 21.40 13.89 10.20
CA ALA A 462 22.56 14.43 10.93
C ALA A 462 22.39 15.91 11.22
N GLU A 463 22.11 16.72 10.20
CA GLU A 463 21.86 18.16 10.32
C GLU A 463 20.67 18.47 11.23
N SER A 464 19.59 17.68 11.11
CA SER A 464 18.40 17.82 11.95
C SER A 464 18.72 17.58 13.43
N THR A 465 19.54 16.57 13.71
CA THR A 465 19.93 16.19 15.08
C THR A 465 20.89 17.19 15.69
N GLU A 466 21.95 17.59 14.95
CA GLU A 466 22.95 18.55 15.42
C GLU A 466 22.32 19.92 15.70
N SER A 467 21.47 20.41 14.82
CA SER A 467 20.77 21.67 15.01
C SER A 467 19.79 21.62 16.19
N LEU A 468 19.12 20.47 16.43
CA LEU A 468 18.25 20.28 17.59
C LEU A 468 19.03 20.30 18.91
N ILE A 469 20.14 19.53 18.98
CA ILE A 469 20.97 19.47 20.17
C ILE A 469 21.56 20.86 20.48
N SER A 470 22.06 21.56 19.46
CA SER A 470 22.59 22.91 19.60
C SER A 470 21.52 23.91 20.08
N LEU A 471 20.29 23.82 19.55
CA LEU A 471 19.17 24.68 19.93
C LEU A 471 18.75 24.47 21.39
N MET A 472 18.83 23.23 21.88
CA MET A 472 18.46 22.87 23.26
C MET A 472 19.64 22.94 24.25
N ALA A 473 20.85 23.27 23.78
CA ALA A 473 22.01 23.42 24.65
C ALA A 473 21.76 24.54 25.70
N GLY A 474 21.90 24.17 26.98
CA GLY A 474 21.70 25.09 28.10
C GLY A 474 20.26 25.22 28.62
N VAL A 475 19.30 24.56 28.00
CA VAL A 475 17.93 24.44 28.52
C VAL A 475 17.91 23.34 29.59
N GLN A 476 17.46 23.67 30.80
CA GLN A 476 17.24 22.73 31.89
C GLN A 476 15.73 22.50 32.08
N LEU A 477 15.30 21.22 32.04
CA LEU A 477 13.92 20.82 32.31
C LEU A 477 13.61 20.76 33.78
#